data_daa07bb7f384221896b2deade26b3ade
#
_entry.id   daa07bb7f384221896b2deade26b3ade
#
_cell.length_a   1.000
_cell.length_b   1.000
_cell.length_c   1.000
_cell.angle_alpha   90.00
_cell.angle_beta   90.00
_cell.angle_gamma   90.00
#
_symmetry.space_group_name_H-M   'P 1'
#
loop_
_entity.id
_entity.type
_entity.pdbx_description
1 polymer ?
#
loop_
_entity_poly.entity_id
_entity_poly.type
_entity_poly.pdbx_seq_one_letter_code
_entity_poly.pdbx_strand_id
1 'polypeptide(L)'
;MTAAYTLYAKPGFAATTIERLCSEARISNRAFYECFGGREELLQALHERCVEESLAVVAKALDEAPASIEGRAKAGIRAYIEFATADWRRARIMHVEVRRSGDVLAVSRQRAVDAFARLVQDASADFPQAVPVNPRLLALGVVGALQELLIEWLLSEEQPEIDELVAVAVHIFNRSLGDA
;
A
#
# COMPACT_ATOMS: atom_id res chain seq x y z
N MET A 1 4.68 5.25 17.86
CA MET A 1 3.99 4.98 16.60
C MET A 1 3.06 6.12 16.18
N THR A 2 2.05 6.56 16.97
CA THR A 2 1.08 7.60 16.56
C THR A 2 1.72 8.94 16.19
N ALA A 3 2.67 9.45 16.97
CA ALA A 3 3.40 10.68 16.68
C ALA A 3 4.17 10.60 15.34
N ALA A 4 4.85 9.48 15.10
CA ALA A 4 5.56 9.25 13.85
C ALA A 4 4.62 9.16 12.65
N TYR A 5 3.47 8.51 12.81
CA TYR A 5 2.44 8.42 11.78
C TYR A 5 1.98 9.80 11.31
N THR A 6 1.75 10.72 12.25
CA THR A 6 1.35 12.10 11.93
C THR A 6 2.51 12.89 11.31
N LEU A 7 3.70 12.84 11.92
CA LEU A 7 4.84 13.66 11.50
C LEU A 7 5.46 13.19 10.17
N TYR A 8 5.48 11.87 9.91
CA TYR A 8 5.97 11.37 8.63
C TYR A 8 4.98 11.63 7.50
N ALA A 9 3.67 11.67 7.78
CA ALA A 9 2.71 12.09 6.78
C ALA A 9 2.79 13.61 6.51
N LYS A 10 3.00 14.44 7.55
CA LYS A 10 3.15 15.89 7.41
C LYS A 10 3.95 16.46 8.59
N PRO A 11 5.14 17.02 8.38
CA PRO A 11 5.73 17.59 7.16
C PRO A 11 6.46 16.58 6.24
N GLY A 12 6.55 15.28 6.61
CA GLY A 12 7.25 14.25 5.86
C GLY A 12 8.48 13.72 6.59
N PHE A 13 8.96 12.54 6.14
CA PHE A 13 10.09 11.86 6.76
C PHE A 13 11.36 12.73 6.79
N ALA A 14 11.72 13.36 5.65
CA ALA A 14 12.94 14.16 5.53
C ALA A 14 12.97 15.37 6.49
N ALA A 15 11.82 15.97 6.78
CA ALA A 15 11.68 17.14 7.65
C ALA A 15 11.42 16.80 9.13
N THR A 16 11.41 15.51 9.49
CA THR A 16 11.11 15.06 10.85
C THR A 16 12.38 14.59 11.55
N THR A 17 12.72 15.21 12.68
CA THR A 17 13.87 14.83 13.52
C THR A 17 13.46 13.93 14.68
N ILE A 18 14.42 13.24 15.32
CA ILE A 18 14.18 12.41 16.50
C ILE A 18 13.67 13.27 17.66
N GLU A 19 14.23 14.47 17.85
CA GLU A 19 13.80 15.39 18.90
C GLU A 19 12.32 15.76 18.73
N ARG A 20 11.90 16.02 17.48
CA ARG A 20 10.50 16.33 17.17
C ARG A 20 9.58 15.14 17.41
N LEU A 21 10.02 13.92 17.05
CA LEU A 21 9.29 12.69 17.34
C LEU A 21 9.14 12.46 18.85
N CYS A 22 10.22 12.64 19.60
CA CYS A 22 10.23 12.48 21.06
C CYS A 22 9.34 13.52 21.75
N SER A 23 9.42 14.78 21.31
CA SER A 23 8.58 15.85 21.84
C SER A 23 7.09 15.58 21.60
N GLU A 24 6.71 15.20 20.39
CA GLU A 24 5.32 14.88 20.04
C GLU A 24 4.81 13.63 20.77
N ALA A 25 5.67 12.62 20.90
CA ALA A 25 5.34 11.38 21.62
C ALA A 25 5.42 11.51 23.15
N ARG A 26 5.95 12.63 23.67
CA ARG A 26 6.21 12.90 25.09
C ARG A 26 7.09 11.83 25.74
N ILE A 27 8.16 11.45 25.05
CA ILE A 27 9.18 10.50 25.51
C ILE A 27 10.57 11.14 25.48
N SER A 28 11.53 10.55 26.19
CA SER A 28 12.93 10.95 26.09
C SER A 28 13.60 10.35 24.85
N ASN A 29 14.70 10.97 24.37
CA ASN A 29 15.55 10.40 23.33
C ASN A 29 16.06 9.01 23.71
N ARG A 30 16.38 8.78 25.00
CA ARG A 30 16.80 7.48 25.51
C ARG A 30 15.72 6.42 25.26
N ALA A 31 14.47 6.71 25.64
CA ALA A 31 13.34 5.79 25.43
C ALA A 31 13.09 5.53 23.93
N PHE A 32 13.35 6.50 23.05
CA PHE A 32 13.31 6.30 21.61
C PHE A 32 14.34 5.27 21.14
N TYR A 33 15.61 5.46 21.57
CA TYR A 33 16.71 4.56 21.16
C TYR A 33 16.65 3.17 21.82
N GLU A 34 15.91 3.00 22.90
CA GLU A 34 15.59 1.68 23.46
C GLU A 34 14.64 0.87 22.55
N CYS A 35 13.86 1.55 21.67
CA CYS A 35 12.89 0.92 20.79
C CYS A 35 13.32 0.88 19.32
N PHE A 36 14.05 1.89 18.85
CA PHE A 36 14.41 2.07 17.43
C PHE A 36 15.84 2.59 17.31
N GLY A 37 16.62 2.01 16.42
CA GLY A 37 17.98 2.47 16.12
C GLY A 37 18.04 3.82 15.39
N GLY A 38 16.92 4.26 14.78
CA GLY A 38 16.83 5.52 14.06
C GLY A 38 15.46 5.79 13.46
N ARG A 39 15.34 6.91 12.75
CA ARG A 39 14.09 7.32 12.10
C ARG A 39 13.69 6.36 10.98
N GLU A 40 14.67 5.80 10.30
CA GLU A 40 14.52 4.85 9.20
C GLU A 40 13.86 3.55 9.69
N GLU A 41 14.32 3.01 10.82
CA GLU A 41 13.74 1.81 11.42
C GLU A 41 12.30 2.06 11.89
N LEU A 42 12.02 3.23 12.45
CA LEU A 42 10.67 3.62 12.82
C LEU A 42 9.76 3.77 11.58
N LEU A 43 10.26 4.34 10.47
CA LEU A 43 9.50 4.43 9.22
C LEU A 43 9.26 3.03 8.63
N GLN A 44 10.27 2.16 8.68
CA GLN A 44 10.13 0.77 8.25
C GLN A 44 9.04 0.05 9.05
N ALA A 45 9.06 0.16 10.37
CA ALA A 45 8.05 -0.47 11.22
C ALA A 45 6.63 0.07 10.95
N LEU A 46 6.49 1.36 10.66
CA LEU A 46 5.21 1.95 10.25
C LEU A 46 4.74 1.43 8.89
N HIS A 47 5.65 1.36 7.92
CA HIS A 47 5.36 0.84 6.59
C HIS A 47 4.92 -0.63 6.65
N GLU A 48 5.69 -1.47 7.34
CA GLU A 48 5.40 -2.91 7.50
C GLU A 48 4.04 -3.12 8.15
N ARG A 49 3.72 -2.36 9.20
CA ARG A 49 2.40 -2.40 9.84
C ARG A 49 1.27 -2.01 8.89
N CYS A 50 1.41 -0.93 8.11
CA CYS A 50 0.40 -0.54 7.13
C CYS A 50 0.22 -1.62 6.05
N VAL A 51 1.31 -2.26 5.62
CA VAL A 51 1.28 -3.38 4.65
C VAL A 51 0.54 -4.57 5.23
N GLU A 52 0.84 -5.00 6.46
CA GLU A 52 0.17 -6.11 7.14
C GLU A 52 -1.34 -5.85 7.28
N GLU A 53 -1.72 -4.67 7.77
CA GLU A 53 -3.13 -4.28 7.93
C GLU A 53 -3.85 -4.28 6.57
N SER A 54 -3.22 -3.79 5.50
CA SER A 54 -3.83 -3.75 4.17
C SER A 54 -3.95 -5.14 3.54
N LEU A 55 -2.95 -6.02 3.71
CA LEU A 55 -3.02 -7.40 3.25
C LEU A 55 -4.16 -8.16 3.94
N ALA A 56 -4.35 -7.96 5.24
CA ALA A 56 -5.44 -8.59 5.98
C ALA A 56 -6.82 -8.12 5.49
N VAL A 57 -6.99 -6.83 5.23
CA VAL A 57 -8.25 -6.28 4.69
C VAL A 57 -8.55 -6.81 3.30
N VAL A 58 -7.54 -6.86 2.42
CA VAL A 58 -7.68 -7.38 1.06
C VAL A 58 -7.97 -8.88 1.08
N ALA A 59 -7.25 -9.68 1.87
CA ALA A 59 -7.49 -11.12 1.98
C ALA A 59 -8.94 -11.41 2.41
N LYS A 60 -9.44 -10.71 3.43
CA LYS A 60 -10.83 -10.82 3.86
C LYS A 60 -11.83 -10.50 2.73
N ALA A 61 -11.59 -9.42 1.98
CA ALA A 61 -12.46 -9.05 0.87
C ALA A 61 -12.45 -10.09 -0.26
N LEU A 62 -11.31 -10.74 -0.51
CA LEU A 62 -11.20 -11.84 -1.47
C LEU A 62 -11.96 -13.09 -1.03
N ASP A 63 -11.93 -13.42 0.25
CA ASP A 63 -12.65 -14.58 0.83
C ASP A 63 -14.18 -14.38 0.75
N GLU A 64 -14.66 -13.14 0.88
CA GLU A 64 -16.08 -12.78 0.83
C GLU A 64 -16.56 -12.49 -0.61
N ALA A 65 -15.66 -12.44 -1.60
CA ALA A 65 -15.97 -12.08 -2.98
C ALA A 65 -16.73 -13.18 -3.73
N PRO A 66 -17.50 -12.80 -4.78
CA PRO A 66 -18.05 -13.78 -5.72
C PRO A 66 -16.97 -14.69 -6.31
N ALA A 67 -17.28 -15.96 -6.53
CA ALA A 67 -16.37 -16.96 -7.09
C ALA A 67 -16.15 -16.75 -8.60
N SER A 68 -15.65 -15.56 -8.98
CA SER A 68 -15.23 -15.19 -10.33
C SER A 68 -13.99 -14.33 -10.27
N ILE A 69 -13.16 -14.35 -11.31
CA ILE A 69 -11.94 -13.53 -11.37
C ILE A 69 -12.25 -12.03 -11.29
N GLU A 70 -13.31 -11.59 -11.96
CA GLU A 70 -13.76 -10.19 -11.95
C GLU A 70 -14.29 -9.78 -10.57
N GLY A 71 -15.07 -10.66 -9.91
CA GLY A 71 -15.60 -10.43 -8.57
C GLY A 71 -14.47 -10.28 -7.54
N ARG A 72 -13.50 -11.18 -7.56
CA ARG A 72 -12.32 -11.13 -6.69
C ARG A 72 -11.47 -9.89 -6.97
N ALA A 73 -11.21 -9.59 -8.23
CA ALA A 73 -10.44 -8.40 -8.60
C ALA A 73 -11.11 -7.12 -8.11
N LYS A 74 -12.42 -6.96 -8.37
CA LYS A 74 -13.17 -5.79 -7.91
C LYS A 74 -13.16 -5.67 -6.38
N ALA A 75 -13.39 -6.76 -5.66
CA ALA A 75 -13.40 -6.77 -4.20
C ALA A 75 -12.01 -6.41 -3.62
N GLY A 76 -10.95 -7.06 -4.09
CA GLY A 76 -9.59 -6.82 -3.60
C GLY A 76 -9.08 -5.41 -3.91
N ILE A 77 -9.29 -4.92 -5.14
CA ILE A 77 -8.92 -3.56 -5.56
C ILE A 77 -9.66 -2.51 -4.72
N ARG A 78 -10.98 -2.65 -4.57
CA ARG A 78 -11.78 -1.74 -3.76
C ARG A 78 -11.31 -1.72 -2.31
N ALA A 79 -11.15 -2.89 -1.69
CA ALA A 79 -10.72 -3.00 -0.30
C ALA A 79 -9.35 -2.33 -0.06
N TYR A 80 -8.41 -2.48 -1.00
CA TYR A 80 -7.11 -1.83 -0.92
C TYR A 80 -7.19 -0.32 -1.02
N ILE A 81 -7.91 0.20 -2.03
CA ILE A 81 -8.07 1.64 -2.24
C ILE A 81 -8.78 2.27 -1.04
N GLU A 82 -9.90 1.71 -0.59
CA GLU A 82 -10.64 2.20 0.57
C GLU A 82 -9.79 2.20 1.85
N PHE A 83 -9.02 1.13 2.09
CA PHE A 83 -8.08 1.08 3.21
C PHE A 83 -7.04 2.19 3.16
N ALA A 84 -6.43 2.40 1.99
CA ALA A 84 -5.36 3.39 1.82
C ALA A 84 -5.89 4.84 1.93
N THR A 85 -7.09 5.10 1.43
CA THR A 85 -7.69 6.44 1.36
C THR A 85 -8.51 6.82 2.59
N ALA A 86 -9.02 5.86 3.37
CA ALA A 86 -9.73 6.13 4.63
C ALA A 86 -8.90 6.96 5.63
N ASP A 87 -7.59 6.85 5.55
CA ASP A 87 -6.64 7.75 6.19
C ASP A 87 -5.49 8.04 5.21
N TRP A 88 -5.52 9.22 4.59
CA TRP A 88 -4.54 9.67 3.59
C TRP A 88 -3.08 9.49 4.06
N ARG A 89 -2.83 9.48 5.37
CA ARG A 89 -1.50 9.27 5.94
C ARG A 89 -0.97 7.87 5.64
N ARG A 90 -1.84 6.85 5.53
CA ARG A 90 -1.47 5.48 5.12
C ARG A 90 -0.92 5.49 3.71
N ALA A 91 -1.68 6.02 2.76
CA ALA A 91 -1.25 6.11 1.37
C ALA A 91 0.06 6.88 1.27
N ARG A 92 0.20 7.99 2.01
CA ARG A 92 1.43 8.79 2.01
C ARG A 92 2.63 8.01 2.54
N ILE A 93 2.51 7.32 3.66
CA ILE A 93 3.61 6.51 4.22
C ILE A 93 3.95 5.37 3.28
N MET A 94 2.95 4.60 2.82
CA MET A 94 3.15 3.41 2.01
C MET A 94 3.75 3.70 0.62
N HIS A 95 3.38 4.83 0.00
CA HIS A 95 3.70 5.07 -1.41
C HIS A 95 4.65 6.26 -1.64
N VAL A 96 4.67 7.25 -0.76
CA VAL A 96 5.49 8.46 -0.94
C VAL A 96 6.70 8.48 -0.01
N GLU A 97 6.49 8.45 1.30
CA GLU A 97 7.59 8.67 2.25
C GLU A 97 8.60 7.51 2.24
N VAL A 98 8.11 6.28 2.08
CA VAL A 98 8.98 5.11 1.95
C VAL A 98 9.84 5.14 0.67
N ARG A 99 9.39 5.77 -0.40
CA ARG A 99 10.20 5.98 -1.62
C ARG A 99 11.21 7.10 -1.44
N ARG A 100 10.83 8.18 -0.71
CA ARG A 100 11.70 9.33 -0.42
C ARG A 100 12.82 9.03 0.58
N SER A 101 12.73 7.93 1.32
CA SER A 101 13.80 7.48 2.23
C SER A 101 15.02 6.87 1.51
N GLY A 102 15.01 6.83 0.18
CA GLY A 102 16.09 6.26 -0.63
C GLY A 102 16.18 4.74 -0.55
N ASP A 103 17.41 4.23 -0.62
CA ASP A 103 17.66 2.78 -0.68
C ASP A 103 17.52 2.05 0.66
N VAL A 104 17.50 2.81 1.77
CA VAL A 104 17.41 2.24 3.12
C VAL A 104 16.19 1.34 3.29
N LEU A 105 15.06 1.72 2.69
CA LEU A 105 13.81 0.95 2.73
C LEU A 105 13.52 0.14 1.45
N ALA A 106 14.49 0.02 0.54
CA ALA A 106 14.29 -0.71 -0.72
C ALA A 106 13.85 -2.17 -0.50
N VAL A 107 14.47 -2.85 0.47
CA VAL A 107 14.13 -4.25 0.81
C VAL A 107 12.71 -4.36 1.38
N SER A 108 12.30 -3.44 2.27
CA SER A 108 10.95 -3.43 2.83
C SER A 108 9.90 -3.15 1.75
N ARG A 109 10.16 -2.21 0.84
CA ARG A 109 9.30 -1.95 -0.34
C ARG A 109 9.15 -3.19 -1.22
N GLN A 110 10.27 -3.85 -1.54
CA GLN A 110 10.25 -5.02 -2.40
C GLN A 110 9.46 -6.17 -1.77
N ARG A 111 9.62 -6.39 -0.46
CA ARG A 111 8.84 -7.39 0.29
C ARG A 111 7.34 -7.10 0.25
N ALA A 112 6.95 -5.83 0.36
CA ALA A 112 5.55 -5.44 0.25
C ALA A 112 4.98 -5.74 -1.14
N VAL A 113 5.70 -5.34 -2.21
CA VAL A 113 5.31 -5.62 -3.60
C VAL A 113 5.19 -7.13 -3.84
N ASP A 114 6.15 -7.93 -3.37
CA ASP A 114 6.11 -9.38 -3.51
C ASP A 114 4.97 -10.02 -2.72
N ALA A 115 4.61 -9.49 -1.55
CA ALA A 115 3.49 -9.98 -0.76
C ALA A 115 2.15 -9.73 -1.46
N PHE A 116 1.93 -8.53 -1.98
CA PHE A 116 0.72 -8.22 -2.77
C PHE A 116 0.68 -8.99 -4.08
N ALA A 117 1.82 -9.14 -4.78
CA ALA A 117 1.86 -9.93 -6.01
C ALA A 117 1.51 -11.40 -5.75
N ARG A 118 1.96 -11.98 -4.65
CA ARG A 118 1.54 -13.34 -4.24
C ARG A 118 0.05 -13.40 -3.98
N LEU A 119 -0.50 -12.44 -3.23
CA LEU A 119 -1.94 -12.41 -2.93
C LEU A 119 -2.79 -12.35 -4.22
N VAL A 120 -2.39 -11.56 -5.21
CA VAL A 120 -3.06 -11.49 -6.53
C VAL A 120 -2.94 -12.82 -7.28
N GLN A 121 -1.76 -13.45 -7.27
CA GLN A 121 -1.53 -14.75 -7.90
C GLN A 121 -2.42 -15.83 -7.26
N ASP A 122 -2.45 -15.91 -5.94
CA ASP A 122 -3.24 -16.89 -5.20
C ASP A 122 -4.75 -16.69 -5.46
N ALA A 123 -5.22 -15.44 -5.49
CA ALA A 123 -6.61 -15.11 -5.80
C ALA A 123 -7.03 -15.49 -7.24
N SER A 124 -6.07 -15.52 -8.18
CA SER A 124 -6.31 -15.89 -9.58
C SER A 124 -6.03 -17.36 -9.90
N ALA A 125 -5.47 -18.13 -8.97
CA ALA A 125 -5.06 -19.52 -9.21
C ALA A 125 -6.20 -20.45 -9.60
N ASP A 126 -7.42 -20.18 -9.10
CA ASP A 126 -8.63 -20.94 -9.43
C ASP A 126 -9.16 -20.67 -10.86
N PHE A 127 -8.60 -19.68 -11.54
CA PHE A 127 -9.05 -19.21 -12.86
C PHE A 127 -7.92 -19.22 -13.92
N PRO A 128 -7.22 -20.36 -14.14
CA PRO A 128 -6.02 -20.38 -14.98
C PRO A 128 -6.32 -20.04 -16.46
N GLN A 129 -7.54 -20.27 -16.92
CA GLN A 129 -7.96 -19.95 -18.29
C GLN A 129 -8.24 -18.46 -18.51
N ALA A 130 -8.49 -17.71 -17.45
CA ALA A 130 -8.73 -16.27 -17.51
C ALA A 130 -7.44 -15.43 -17.53
N VAL A 131 -6.27 -16.04 -17.29
CA VAL A 131 -4.97 -15.35 -17.20
C VAL A 131 -4.05 -15.83 -18.32
N PRO A 132 -4.14 -15.25 -19.54
CA PRO A 132 -3.40 -15.70 -20.71
C PRO A 132 -1.91 -15.32 -20.71
N VAL A 133 -1.45 -14.59 -19.69
CA VAL A 133 -0.09 -14.07 -19.57
C VAL A 133 0.59 -14.61 -18.31
N ASN A 134 1.87 -14.30 -18.12
CA ASN A 134 2.59 -14.70 -16.92
C ASN A 134 1.92 -14.12 -15.64
N PRO A 135 1.37 -14.95 -14.74
CA PRO A 135 0.59 -14.49 -13.59
C PRO A 135 1.39 -13.57 -12.65
N ARG A 136 2.70 -13.82 -12.49
CA ARG A 136 3.56 -12.99 -11.66
C ARG A 136 3.75 -11.59 -12.24
N LEU A 137 3.97 -11.49 -13.54
CA LEU A 137 4.14 -10.19 -14.20
C LEU A 137 2.83 -9.40 -14.21
N LEU A 138 1.71 -10.07 -14.42
CA LEU A 138 0.38 -9.47 -14.30
C LEU A 138 0.17 -8.91 -12.88
N ALA A 139 0.42 -9.73 -11.86
CA ALA A 139 0.28 -9.30 -10.46
C ALA A 139 1.15 -8.08 -10.14
N LEU A 140 2.41 -8.05 -10.60
CA LEU A 140 3.29 -6.89 -10.45
C LEU A 140 2.76 -5.65 -11.18
N GLY A 141 2.20 -5.83 -12.38
CA GLY A 141 1.56 -4.75 -13.14
C GLY A 141 0.36 -4.14 -12.39
N VAL A 142 -0.50 -4.99 -11.83
CA VAL A 142 -1.65 -4.57 -11.01
C VAL A 142 -1.21 -3.80 -9.77
N VAL A 143 -0.24 -4.33 -9.03
CA VAL A 143 0.31 -3.65 -7.83
C VAL A 143 0.91 -2.30 -8.21
N GLY A 144 1.68 -2.24 -9.31
CA GLY A 144 2.26 -1.00 -9.79
C GLY A 144 1.20 0.04 -10.20
N ALA A 145 0.17 -0.38 -10.93
CA ALA A 145 -0.92 0.51 -11.32
C ALA A 145 -1.66 1.10 -10.11
N LEU A 146 -1.99 0.26 -9.11
CA LEU A 146 -2.63 0.72 -7.88
C LEU A 146 -1.77 1.72 -7.09
N GLN A 147 -0.46 1.47 -7.03
CA GLN A 147 0.46 2.39 -6.36
C GLN A 147 0.49 3.76 -7.04
N GLU A 148 0.59 3.82 -8.37
CA GLU A 148 0.63 5.09 -9.09
C GLU A 148 -0.71 5.83 -9.04
N LEU A 149 -1.85 5.13 -9.12
CA LEU A 149 -3.17 5.74 -8.94
C LEU A 149 -3.35 6.36 -7.55
N LEU A 150 -2.85 5.71 -6.49
CA LEU A 150 -2.91 6.26 -5.14
C LEU A 150 -1.93 7.42 -4.92
N ILE A 151 -0.77 7.42 -5.59
CA ILE A 151 0.16 8.55 -5.58
C ILE A 151 -0.47 9.76 -6.27
N GLU A 152 -1.08 9.56 -7.44
CA GLU A 152 -1.79 10.61 -8.16
C GLU A 152 -2.93 11.19 -7.31
N TRP A 153 -3.76 10.32 -6.72
CA TRP A 153 -4.83 10.75 -5.82
C TRP A 153 -4.31 11.61 -4.65
N LEU A 154 -3.15 11.23 -4.06
CA LEU A 154 -2.55 11.95 -2.94
C LEU A 154 -1.98 13.33 -3.32
N LEU A 155 -1.50 13.49 -4.55
CA LEU A 155 -0.76 14.66 -4.99
C LEU A 155 -1.62 15.62 -5.82
N SER A 156 -2.79 15.19 -6.29
CA SER A 156 -3.72 16.01 -7.05
C SER A 156 -4.32 17.11 -6.18
N GLU A 157 -4.45 18.31 -6.73
CA GLU A 157 -5.19 19.43 -6.10
C GLU A 157 -6.67 19.10 -6.01
N GLU A 158 -7.24 18.50 -7.06
CA GLU A 158 -8.58 17.96 -7.11
C GLU A 158 -8.50 16.44 -7.06
N GLN A 159 -8.76 15.87 -5.89
CA GLN A 159 -8.70 14.43 -5.69
C GLN A 159 -9.84 13.75 -6.45
N PRO A 160 -9.55 12.74 -7.30
CA PRO A 160 -10.57 11.90 -7.91
C PRO A 160 -11.42 11.20 -6.84
N GLU A 161 -12.70 10.96 -7.17
CA GLU A 161 -13.56 10.16 -6.30
C GLU A 161 -13.05 8.72 -6.18
N ILE A 162 -13.24 8.12 -5.00
CA ILE A 162 -12.76 6.75 -4.72
C ILE A 162 -13.34 5.75 -5.71
N ASP A 163 -14.62 5.89 -6.06
CA ASP A 163 -15.28 5.02 -7.04
C ASP A 163 -14.68 5.13 -8.44
N GLU A 164 -14.17 6.30 -8.82
CA GLU A 164 -13.45 6.49 -10.08
C GLU A 164 -12.12 5.76 -10.08
N LEU A 165 -11.32 5.88 -9.01
CA LEU A 165 -10.08 5.12 -8.86
C LEU A 165 -10.31 3.62 -8.95
N VAL A 166 -11.34 3.13 -8.26
CA VAL A 166 -11.71 1.71 -8.30
C VAL A 166 -12.10 1.30 -9.72
N ALA A 167 -12.93 2.10 -10.40
CA ALA A 167 -13.39 1.80 -11.76
C ALA A 167 -12.22 1.73 -12.74
N VAL A 168 -11.27 2.68 -12.68
CA VAL A 168 -10.07 2.69 -13.53
C VAL A 168 -9.20 1.46 -13.23
N ALA A 169 -8.92 1.16 -11.98
CA ALA A 169 -8.08 0.02 -11.60
C ALA A 169 -8.69 -1.33 -12.02
N VAL A 170 -10.00 -1.50 -11.83
CA VAL A 170 -10.75 -2.69 -12.27
C VAL A 170 -10.75 -2.79 -13.80
N HIS A 171 -10.91 -1.67 -14.51
CA HIS A 171 -10.85 -1.65 -15.98
C HIS A 171 -9.47 -2.11 -16.49
N ILE A 172 -8.38 -1.58 -15.92
CA ILE A 172 -7.01 -1.99 -16.28
C ILE A 172 -6.84 -3.50 -16.08
N PHE A 173 -7.27 -4.02 -14.93
CA PHE A 173 -7.18 -5.44 -14.61
C PHE A 173 -7.98 -6.29 -15.61
N ASN A 174 -9.26 -5.98 -15.82
CA ASN A 174 -10.13 -6.76 -16.70
C ASN A 174 -9.62 -6.78 -18.14
N ARG A 175 -9.11 -5.65 -18.66
CA ARG A 175 -8.53 -5.58 -20.01
C ARG A 175 -7.22 -6.38 -20.13
N SER A 176 -6.50 -6.57 -19.05
CA SER A 176 -5.28 -7.40 -19.04
C SER A 176 -5.57 -8.91 -19.08
N LEU A 177 -6.81 -9.31 -18.80
CA LEU A 177 -7.25 -10.72 -18.89
C LEU A 177 -7.60 -11.16 -20.32
N GLY A 178 -7.69 -10.22 -21.27
CA GLY A 178 -8.16 -10.50 -22.63
C GLY A 178 -9.69 -10.45 -22.74
N ASP A 179 -10.19 -10.24 -23.94
CA ASP A 179 -11.62 -10.42 -24.22
C ASP A 179 -11.90 -11.94 -24.24
N ALA A 180 -12.62 -12.43 -23.22
CA ALA A 180 -13.09 -13.81 -23.16
C ALA A 180 -14.28 -14.01 -24.09
#